data_1aa161dbfc4fb96b14cf02814aeb4f08
#
_entry.id   1aa161dbfc4fb96b14cf02814aeb4f08
#
_cell.length_a   1.000
_cell.length_b   1.000
_cell.length_c   1.000
_cell.angle_alpha   90.00
_cell.angle_beta   90.00
_cell.angle_gamma   90.00
#
_symmetry.space_group_name_H-M   'P 1'
#
loop_
_entity.id
_entity.type
_entity.pdbx_description
1 polymer ?
#
loop_
_entity_poly.entity_id
_entity_poly.type
_entity_poly.pdbx_seq_one_letter_code
_entity_poly.pdbx_strand_id
1 'polypeptide(L)'
;QPDNAVLMVAGKFDEKKVVELVTSYFGKIPRPTRQLIPTYTEEPIQDGERNVVLKRVGDVQVATCLYHIPAGSHPDAAAVDLLTDIMTIEPSGRLYKSLIETKKASSQYGWCASMNEPGFVIFSTQVRKENNLEEAKNVLLNTLDDINKNPVTKEEVERAKAKQLK
;
A
#
# COMPACT_ATOMS: atom_id res chain seq x y z
N GLN A 1 -12.59 16.57 17.52
CA GLN A 1 -13.95 16.84 18.01
C GLN A 1 -14.82 15.63 17.71
N PRO A 2 -15.91 15.37 18.48
CA PRO A 2 -16.69 14.15 18.35
C PRO A 2 -17.42 13.98 17.02
N ASP A 3 -17.57 15.02 16.22
CA ASP A 3 -18.15 15.01 14.89
C ASP A 3 -17.24 14.37 13.82
N ASN A 4 -15.97 14.13 14.16
CA ASN A 4 -14.96 13.51 13.31
C ASN A 4 -14.10 12.53 14.11
N ALA A 5 -14.74 11.73 14.93
CA ALA A 5 -14.06 10.71 15.73
C ALA A 5 -14.93 9.45 15.82
N VAL A 6 -14.27 8.31 15.75
CA VAL A 6 -14.87 6.98 15.96
C VAL A 6 -14.15 6.32 17.13
N LEU A 7 -14.91 5.89 18.12
CA LEU A 7 -14.39 5.08 19.22
C LEU A 7 -14.67 3.61 18.92
N MET A 8 -13.62 2.80 18.86
CA MET A 8 -13.72 1.37 18.68
C MET A 8 -13.24 0.67 19.97
N VAL A 9 -14.06 -0.23 20.49
CA VAL A 9 -13.71 -1.08 21.63
C VAL A 9 -13.77 -2.53 21.17
N ALA A 10 -12.68 -3.27 21.32
CA ALA A 10 -12.57 -4.66 20.91
C ALA A 10 -12.03 -5.53 22.05
N GLY A 11 -12.49 -6.76 22.16
CA GLY A 11 -12.08 -7.73 23.16
C GLY A 11 -13.25 -8.36 23.91
N LYS A 12 -12.99 -8.99 25.04
CA LYS A 12 -14.02 -9.57 25.91
C LYS A 12 -14.41 -8.54 26.96
N PHE A 13 -15.61 -7.99 26.88
CA PHE A 13 -16.12 -6.99 27.82
C PHE A 13 -17.65 -7.11 28.01
N ASP A 14 -18.18 -6.45 29.05
CA ASP A 14 -19.60 -6.23 29.24
C ASP A 14 -20.05 -4.99 28.45
N GLU A 15 -20.88 -5.19 27.44
CA GLU A 15 -21.37 -4.14 26.55
C GLU A 15 -22.07 -3.00 27.29
N LYS A 16 -22.92 -3.33 28.28
CA LYS A 16 -23.67 -2.32 29.08
C LYS A 16 -22.69 -1.43 29.85
N LYS A 17 -21.74 -2.06 30.53
CA LYS A 17 -20.72 -1.33 31.29
C LYS A 17 -19.84 -0.44 30.41
N VAL A 18 -19.49 -0.91 29.23
CA VAL A 18 -18.71 -0.10 28.25
C VAL A 18 -19.52 1.11 27.79
N VAL A 19 -20.79 0.94 27.43
CA VAL A 19 -21.67 2.05 27.04
C VAL A 19 -21.86 3.06 28.19
N GLU A 20 -22.03 2.60 29.44
CA GLU A 20 -22.08 3.48 30.61
C GLU A 20 -20.80 4.29 30.79
N LEU A 21 -19.64 3.65 30.66
CA LEU A 21 -18.34 4.33 30.77
C LEU A 21 -18.15 5.33 29.62
N VAL A 22 -18.43 4.95 28.39
CA VAL A 22 -18.35 5.84 27.22
C VAL A 22 -19.27 7.05 27.41
N THR A 23 -20.49 6.83 27.86
CA THR A 23 -21.44 7.92 28.14
C THR A 23 -20.95 8.82 29.26
N SER A 24 -20.37 8.26 30.31
CA SER A 24 -19.84 9.03 31.45
C SER A 24 -18.65 9.92 31.05
N TYR A 25 -17.72 9.40 30.24
CA TYR A 25 -16.52 10.13 29.85
C TYR A 25 -16.74 11.06 28.66
N PHE A 26 -17.48 10.64 27.65
CA PHE A 26 -17.62 11.35 26.38
C PHE A 26 -18.97 12.04 26.21
N GLY A 27 -20.03 11.58 26.88
CA GLY A 27 -21.38 12.12 26.73
C GLY A 27 -21.54 13.59 27.16
N LYS A 28 -20.59 14.13 27.93
CA LYS A 28 -20.56 15.54 28.32
C LYS A 28 -19.95 16.48 27.28
N ILE A 29 -19.34 15.90 26.23
CA ILE A 29 -18.72 16.70 25.16
C ILE A 29 -19.84 17.16 24.24
N PRO A 30 -20.07 18.48 24.08
CA PRO A 30 -21.14 18.99 23.24
C PRO A 30 -20.87 18.68 21.77
N ARG A 31 -21.94 18.41 21.02
CA ARG A 31 -21.86 18.30 19.58
C ARG A 31 -21.41 19.62 18.97
N PRO A 32 -20.35 19.65 18.14
CA PRO A 32 -19.91 20.86 17.48
C PRO A 32 -21.00 21.44 16.59
N THR A 33 -21.07 22.76 16.54
CA THR A 33 -22.01 23.48 15.64
C THR A 33 -21.44 23.69 14.23
N ARG A 34 -20.14 23.40 14.03
CA ARG A 34 -19.48 23.50 12.73
C ARG A 34 -20.02 22.42 11.77
N GLN A 35 -20.08 22.75 10.50
CA GLN A 35 -20.16 21.75 9.45
C GLN A 35 -18.74 21.31 9.04
N LEU A 36 -18.53 20.00 8.96
CA LEU A 36 -17.32 19.47 8.33
C LEU A 36 -17.43 19.78 6.84
N ILE A 37 -16.51 20.58 6.33
CA ILE A 37 -16.40 20.83 4.90
C ILE A 37 -15.76 19.59 4.29
N PRO A 38 -16.42 18.91 3.34
CA PRO A 38 -15.78 17.82 2.62
C PRO A 38 -14.54 18.38 1.91
N THR A 39 -13.37 17.86 2.27
CA THR A 39 -12.16 18.15 1.51
C THR A 39 -12.18 17.23 0.31
N TYR A 40 -12.58 17.76 -0.82
CA TYR A 40 -12.55 17.07 -2.08
C TYR A 40 -11.52 17.76 -2.96
N THR A 41 -10.48 17.03 -3.31
CA THR A 41 -9.48 17.48 -4.27
C THR A 41 -9.54 16.52 -5.45
N GLU A 42 -9.96 17.03 -6.60
CA GLU A 42 -9.94 16.28 -7.83
C GLU A 42 -8.53 16.40 -8.43
N GLU A 43 -7.82 15.26 -8.49
CA GLU A 43 -6.52 15.25 -9.11
C GLU A 43 -6.65 15.37 -10.63
N PRO A 44 -5.76 16.15 -11.29
CA PRO A 44 -5.75 16.21 -12.75
C PRO A 44 -5.40 14.83 -13.32
N ILE A 45 -6.04 14.50 -14.45
CA ILE A 45 -5.77 13.25 -15.17
C ILE A 45 -4.29 13.18 -15.50
N GLN A 46 -3.67 12.08 -15.14
CA GLN A 46 -2.29 11.81 -15.52
C GLN A 46 -2.26 11.37 -17.00
N ASP A 47 -1.64 12.19 -17.83
CA ASP A 47 -1.58 12.03 -19.29
C ASP A 47 -0.33 11.27 -19.79
N GLY A 48 0.50 10.78 -18.85
CA GLY A 48 1.69 10.01 -19.18
C GLY A 48 2.54 9.66 -17.96
N GLU A 49 3.62 8.96 -18.21
CA GLU A 49 4.63 8.64 -17.21
C GLU A 49 5.34 9.89 -16.72
N ARG A 50 5.52 10.00 -15.41
CA ARG A 50 6.29 11.08 -14.78
C ARG A 50 7.52 10.49 -14.10
N ASN A 51 8.69 11.00 -14.44
CA ASN A 51 9.96 10.57 -13.87
C ASN A 51 10.61 11.69 -13.07
N VAL A 52 11.03 11.38 -11.83
CA VAL A 52 11.72 12.32 -10.95
C VAL A 52 13.00 11.68 -10.46
N VAL A 53 14.11 12.37 -10.66
CA VAL A 53 15.43 11.93 -10.18
C VAL A 53 15.92 12.89 -9.11
N LEU A 54 16.12 12.36 -7.89
CA LEU A 54 16.65 13.10 -6.76
C LEU A 54 18.05 12.58 -6.41
N LYS A 55 19.07 13.43 -6.54
CA LYS A 55 20.45 13.08 -6.16
C LYS A 55 20.74 13.58 -4.74
N ARG A 56 21.20 12.67 -3.88
CA ARG A 56 21.63 12.95 -2.51
C ARG A 56 22.93 12.20 -2.21
N VAL A 57 23.66 12.69 -1.22
CA VAL A 57 24.80 11.95 -0.66
C VAL A 57 24.26 10.83 0.22
N GLY A 58 24.72 9.60 0.01
CA GLY A 58 24.28 8.42 0.76
C GLY A 58 24.95 7.13 0.27
N ASP A 59 24.72 6.05 0.98
CA ASP A 59 25.32 4.74 0.70
C ASP A 59 24.37 3.79 -0.04
N VAL A 60 23.15 4.22 -0.28
CA VAL A 60 22.13 3.45 -0.97
C VAL A 60 21.48 4.27 -2.07
N GLN A 61 21.03 3.57 -3.07
CA GLN A 61 20.25 4.08 -4.20
C GLN A 61 18.85 3.45 -4.13
N VAL A 62 17.83 4.16 -4.54
CA VAL A 62 16.45 3.68 -4.51
C VAL A 62 15.80 3.94 -5.86
N ALA A 63 15.16 2.94 -6.42
CA ALA A 63 14.22 3.09 -7.54
C ALA A 63 12.82 2.74 -7.03
N THR A 64 11.88 3.61 -7.34
CA THR A 64 10.48 3.47 -6.90
C THR A 64 9.56 3.75 -8.08
N CYS A 65 8.52 2.95 -8.25
CA CYS A 65 7.40 3.22 -9.12
C CYS A 65 6.10 3.28 -8.32
N LEU A 66 5.20 4.12 -8.79
CA LEU A 66 3.91 4.39 -8.15
C LEU A 66 2.83 4.37 -9.21
N TYR A 67 1.71 3.68 -8.91
CA TYR A 67 0.54 3.63 -9.76
C TYR A 67 -0.69 4.07 -8.97
N HIS A 68 -1.58 4.82 -9.62
CA HIS A 68 -2.88 5.14 -9.03
C HIS A 68 -3.74 3.89 -8.95
N ILE A 69 -4.51 3.78 -7.88
CA ILE A 69 -5.44 2.67 -7.64
C ILE A 69 -6.80 3.20 -7.21
N PRO A 70 -7.86 2.42 -7.39
CA PRO A 70 -9.19 2.78 -6.91
C PRO A 70 -9.24 2.97 -5.38
N ALA A 71 -10.29 3.64 -4.90
CA ALA A 71 -10.58 3.74 -3.47
C ALA A 71 -10.73 2.36 -2.80
N GLY A 72 -10.45 2.27 -1.51
CA GLY A 72 -10.52 1.02 -0.76
C GLY A 72 -11.91 0.37 -0.71
N SER A 73 -12.97 1.13 -0.98
CA SER A 73 -14.34 0.62 -1.12
C SER A 73 -14.65 0.03 -2.52
N HIS A 74 -13.74 0.17 -3.48
CA HIS A 74 -13.92 -0.35 -4.82
C HIS A 74 -13.83 -1.88 -4.85
N PRO A 75 -14.61 -2.60 -5.69
CA PRO A 75 -14.54 -4.05 -5.80
C PRO A 75 -13.14 -4.61 -6.09
N ASP A 76 -12.32 -3.86 -6.85
CA ASP A 76 -10.97 -4.28 -7.23
C ASP A 76 -9.90 -4.01 -6.15
N ALA A 77 -10.23 -3.28 -5.07
CA ALA A 77 -9.24 -2.91 -4.05
C ALA A 77 -8.55 -4.14 -3.43
N ALA A 78 -9.33 -5.18 -3.10
CA ALA A 78 -8.79 -6.42 -2.56
C ALA A 78 -7.89 -7.17 -3.57
N ALA A 79 -8.20 -7.08 -4.86
CA ALA A 79 -7.38 -7.70 -5.90
C ALA A 79 -6.04 -6.98 -6.06
N VAL A 80 -6.02 -5.64 -5.96
CA VAL A 80 -4.79 -4.83 -6.01
C VAL A 80 -3.90 -5.11 -4.80
N ASP A 81 -4.48 -5.22 -3.62
CA ASP A 81 -3.75 -5.56 -2.39
C ASP A 81 -3.13 -6.96 -2.49
N LEU A 82 -3.91 -7.94 -2.94
CA LEU A 82 -3.44 -9.29 -3.17
C LEU A 82 -2.33 -9.36 -4.24
N LEU A 83 -2.45 -8.58 -5.32
CA LEU A 83 -1.41 -8.46 -6.35
C LEU A 83 -0.12 -7.91 -5.77
N THR A 84 -0.21 -6.90 -4.89
CA THR A 84 0.96 -6.33 -4.20
C THR A 84 1.69 -7.39 -3.39
N ASP A 85 0.96 -8.24 -2.67
CA ASP A 85 1.53 -9.39 -1.96
C ASP A 85 2.17 -10.42 -2.92
N ILE A 86 1.52 -10.77 -4.02
CA ILE A 86 2.07 -11.71 -5.01
C ILE A 86 3.39 -11.20 -5.58
N MET A 87 3.51 -9.89 -5.78
CA MET A 87 4.73 -9.30 -6.30
C MET A 87 5.86 -9.29 -5.26
N THR A 88 5.55 -9.09 -3.97
CA THR A 88 6.56 -8.72 -2.97
C THR A 88 6.81 -9.74 -1.87
N ILE A 89 5.95 -10.75 -1.70
CA ILE A 89 6.07 -11.72 -0.60
C ILE A 89 7.40 -12.49 -0.67
N GLU A 90 8.13 -12.52 0.41
CA GLU A 90 9.37 -13.30 0.51
C GLU A 90 9.09 -14.74 0.95
N PRO A 91 9.81 -15.73 0.38
CA PRO A 91 10.76 -15.66 -0.74
C PRO A 91 10.11 -15.87 -2.12
N SER A 92 8.79 -16.00 -2.21
CA SER A 92 8.10 -16.50 -3.40
C SER A 92 7.64 -15.41 -4.38
N GLY A 93 7.68 -14.14 -3.98
CA GLY A 93 7.23 -13.00 -4.79
C GLY A 93 8.05 -12.79 -6.06
N ARG A 94 7.40 -12.30 -7.10
CA ARG A 94 8.03 -12.12 -8.40
C ARG A 94 9.19 -11.12 -8.34
N LEU A 95 9.04 -10.02 -7.58
CA LEU A 95 10.11 -9.05 -7.38
C LEU A 95 11.24 -9.59 -6.51
N TYR A 96 10.93 -10.41 -5.52
CA TYR A 96 11.98 -11.08 -4.75
C TYR A 96 12.86 -11.94 -5.65
N LYS A 97 12.25 -12.78 -6.48
CA LYS A 97 12.97 -13.67 -7.40
C LYS A 97 13.80 -12.91 -8.43
N SER A 98 13.23 -11.84 -9.00
CA SER A 98 13.91 -11.09 -10.06
C SER A 98 14.99 -10.12 -9.57
N LEU A 99 14.87 -9.60 -8.36
CA LEU A 99 15.77 -8.58 -7.81
C LEU A 99 16.71 -9.12 -6.73
N ILE A 100 16.18 -9.91 -5.78
CA ILE A 100 16.95 -10.33 -4.60
C ILE A 100 17.73 -11.62 -4.88
N GLU A 101 17.08 -12.65 -5.40
CA GLU A 101 17.77 -13.90 -5.75
C GLU A 101 18.84 -13.69 -6.81
N THR A 102 18.60 -12.77 -7.73
CA THR A 102 19.59 -12.40 -8.77
C THR A 102 20.64 -11.40 -8.28
N LYS A 103 20.60 -10.97 -7.00
CA LYS A 103 21.54 -10.03 -6.37
C LYS A 103 21.61 -8.66 -7.03
N LYS A 104 20.58 -8.25 -7.75
CA LYS A 104 20.48 -6.93 -8.40
C LYS A 104 20.07 -5.84 -7.42
N ALA A 105 19.40 -6.22 -6.34
CA ALA A 105 19.01 -5.34 -5.26
C ALA A 105 19.29 -5.96 -3.89
N SER A 106 19.40 -5.13 -2.87
CA SER A 106 19.56 -5.53 -1.47
C SER A 106 18.24 -5.72 -0.75
N SER A 107 17.20 -5.01 -1.17
CA SER A 107 15.84 -5.18 -0.68
C SER A 107 14.82 -4.77 -1.73
N GLN A 108 13.61 -5.25 -1.58
CA GLN A 108 12.44 -4.84 -2.34
C GLN A 108 11.26 -4.65 -1.40
N TYR A 109 10.29 -3.86 -1.82
CA TYR A 109 9.17 -3.49 -0.98
C TYR A 109 7.99 -3.10 -1.87
N GLY A 110 6.79 -3.46 -1.45
CA GLY A 110 5.57 -2.98 -2.06
C GLY A 110 4.52 -2.71 -1.00
N TRP A 111 3.73 -1.68 -1.25
CA TRP A 111 2.67 -1.27 -0.35
C TRP A 111 1.51 -0.66 -1.12
N CYS A 112 0.31 -1.04 -0.71
CA CYS A 112 -0.94 -0.56 -1.25
C CYS A 112 -1.56 0.43 -0.26
N ALA A 113 -1.67 1.69 -0.66
CA ALA A 113 -2.34 2.75 0.11
C ALA A 113 -3.84 2.75 -0.19
N SER A 114 -4.56 1.82 0.44
CA SER A 114 -6.01 1.76 0.35
C SER A 114 -6.63 2.88 1.18
N MET A 115 -7.19 3.88 0.54
CA MET A 115 -7.77 5.08 1.16
C MET A 115 -9.27 5.14 0.92
N ASN A 116 -9.96 6.08 1.59
CA ASN A 116 -11.38 6.34 1.33
C ASN A 116 -11.61 6.91 -0.09
N GLU A 117 -10.69 7.72 -0.56
CA GLU A 117 -10.57 8.22 -1.93
C GLU A 117 -9.60 7.34 -2.74
N PRO A 118 -9.48 7.52 -4.07
CA PRO A 118 -8.45 6.84 -4.85
C PRO A 118 -7.06 6.96 -4.21
N GLY A 119 -6.36 5.84 -4.14
CA GLY A 119 -5.07 5.74 -3.50
C GLY A 119 -3.94 5.46 -4.49
N PHE A 120 -2.88 4.85 -4.00
CA PHE A 120 -1.76 4.43 -4.85
C PHE A 120 -1.14 3.12 -4.37
N VAL A 121 -0.54 2.39 -5.28
CA VAL A 121 0.36 1.29 -4.96
C VAL A 121 1.79 1.70 -5.31
N ILE A 122 2.71 1.36 -4.44
CA ILE A 122 4.12 1.65 -4.58
C ILE A 122 4.93 0.35 -4.62
N PHE A 123 5.88 0.27 -5.53
CA PHE A 123 6.92 -0.77 -5.54
C PHE A 123 8.27 -0.11 -5.54
N SER A 124 9.14 -0.53 -4.64
CA SER A 124 10.44 0.07 -4.43
C SER A 124 11.53 -0.98 -4.32
N THR A 125 12.70 -0.66 -4.80
CA THR A 125 13.89 -1.48 -4.64
C THR A 125 15.07 -0.64 -4.18
N GLN A 126 15.84 -1.19 -3.25
CA GLN A 126 17.04 -0.56 -2.72
C GLN A 126 18.27 -1.25 -3.28
N VAL A 127 19.22 -0.45 -3.75
CA VAL A 127 20.43 -0.92 -4.40
C VAL A 127 21.63 -0.29 -3.70
N ARG A 128 22.66 -1.08 -3.44
CA ARG A 128 23.91 -0.56 -2.89
C ARG A 128 24.59 0.36 -3.90
N LYS A 129 25.32 1.36 -3.44
CA LYS A 129 25.93 2.37 -4.32
C LYS A 129 26.92 1.82 -5.35
N GLU A 130 27.51 0.68 -5.05
CA GLU A 130 28.43 -0.02 -5.96
C GLU A 130 27.73 -0.79 -7.10
N ASN A 131 26.41 -0.99 -6.98
CA ASN A 131 25.62 -1.70 -7.97
C ASN A 131 24.91 -0.73 -8.92
N ASN A 132 24.43 -1.24 -10.05
CA ASN A 132 23.79 -0.45 -11.07
C ASN A 132 22.28 -0.23 -10.76
N LEU A 133 21.90 0.99 -10.40
CA LEU A 133 20.51 1.36 -10.13
C LEU A 133 19.61 1.23 -11.37
N GLU A 134 20.10 1.61 -12.56
CA GLU A 134 19.29 1.53 -13.78
C GLU A 134 18.97 0.09 -14.16
N GLU A 135 19.89 -0.84 -13.92
CA GLU A 135 19.61 -2.27 -14.12
C GLU A 135 18.51 -2.75 -13.18
N ALA A 136 18.58 -2.43 -11.89
CA ALA A 136 17.58 -2.82 -10.91
C ALA A 136 16.21 -2.17 -11.22
N LYS A 137 16.18 -0.89 -11.61
CA LYS A 137 14.97 -0.19 -12.05
C LYS A 137 14.33 -0.89 -13.25
N ASN A 138 15.12 -1.22 -14.27
CA ASN A 138 14.60 -1.91 -15.45
C ASN A 138 14.05 -3.30 -15.10
N VAL A 139 14.68 -4.03 -14.20
CA VAL A 139 14.17 -5.32 -13.71
C VAL A 139 12.86 -5.13 -12.94
N LEU A 140 12.77 -4.12 -12.07
CA LEU A 140 11.55 -3.78 -11.35
C LEU A 140 10.38 -3.54 -12.33
N LEU A 141 10.56 -2.62 -13.28
CA LEU A 141 9.53 -2.25 -14.25
C LEU A 141 9.16 -3.42 -15.15
N ASN A 142 10.14 -4.13 -15.71
CA ASN A 142 9.89 -5.30 -16.56
C ASN A 142 9.14 -6.41 -15.83
N THR A 143 9.43 -6.63 -14.54
CA THR A 143 8.72 -7.64 -13.73
C THR A 143 7.27 -7.26 -13.49
N LEU A 144 6.97 -5.97 -13.32
CA LEU A 144 5.60 -5.47 -13.19
C LEU A 144 4.85 -5.57 -14.52
N ASP A 145 5.47 -5.16 -15.62
CA ASP A 145 4.87 -5.20 -16.96
C ASP A 145 4.64 -6.63 -17.47
N ASP A 146 5.46 -7.58 -17.00
CA ASP A 146 5.39 -8.99 -17.40
C ASP A 146 4.07 -9.67 -16.97
N ILE A 147 3.31 -9.08 -16.05
CA ILE A 147 1.98 -9.58 -15.66
C ILE A 147 1.06 -9.73 -16.88
N ASN A 148 1.19 -8.85 -17.87
CA ASN A 148 0.39 -8.90 -19.09
C ASN A 148 0.70 -10.11 -19.97
N LYS A 149 1.94 -10.62 -19.92
CA LYS A 149 2.40 -11.79 -20.68
C LYS A 149 2.31 -13.08 -19.87
N ASN A 150 2.62 -12.96 -18.59
CA ASN A 150 2.61 -14.03 -17.61
C ASN A 150 1.60 -13.72 -16.51
N PRO A 151 0.30 -13.95 -16.73
CA PRO A 151 -0.74 -13.66 -15.74
C PRO A 151 -0.48 -14.35 -14.41
N VAL A 152 -1.08 -13.80 -13.36
CA VAL A 152 -1.04 -14.37 -12.02
C VAL A 152 -1.65 -15.77 -12.02
N THR A 153 -0.95 -16.73 -11.43
CA THR A 153 -1.41 -18.12 -11.36
C THR A 153 -2.32 -18.34 -10.14
N LYS A 154 -3.15 -19.39 -10.23
CA LYS A 154 -4.00 -19.79 -9.10
C LYS A 154 -3.18 -20.08 -7.84
N GLU A 155 -2.02 -20.69 -8.00
CA GLU A 155 -1.13 -21.01 -6.88
C GLU A 155 -0.60 -19.74 -6.18
N GLU A 156 -0.21 -18.71 -6.94
CA GLU A 156 0.22 -17.42 -6.38
C GLU A 156 -0.91 -16.75 -5.60
N VAL A 157 -2.15 -16.78 -6.14
CA VAL A 157 -3.34 -16.24 -5.48
C VAL A 157 -3.62 -16.96 -4.16
N GLU A 158 -3.66 -18.29 -4.16
CA GLU A 158 -3.95 -19.06 -2.94
C GLU A 158 -2.86 -18.86 -1.86
N ARG A 159 -1.61 -18.73 -2.26
CA ARG A 159 -0.48 -18.44 -1.35
C ARG A 159 -0.62 -17.05 -0.71
N ALA A 160 -0.95 -16.03 -1.50
CA ALA A 160 -1.15 -14.67 -0.99
C ALA A 160 -2.36 -14.58 -0.06
N LYS A 161 -3.49 -15.23 -0.41
CA LYS A 161 -4.66 -15.34 0.48
C LYS A 161 -4.32 -16.01 1.80
N ALA A 162 -3.58 -17.11 1.76
CA ALA A 162 -3.19 -17.83 2.97
C ALA A 162 -2.31 -16.98 3.91
N LYS A 163 -1.55 -16.01 3.37
CA LYS A 163 -0.80 -15.04 4.18
C LYS A 163 -1.70 -14.01 4.84
N GLN A 164 -2.67 -13.47 4.11
CA GLN A 164 -3.57 -12.42 4.63
C GLN A 164 -4.56 -12.95 5.68
N LEU A 165 -4.86 -14.25 5.67
CA LEU A 165 -5.78 -14.90 6.62
C LEU A 165 -5.09 -15.41 7.89
N LYS A 166 -3.79 -15.26 8.06
CA LYS A 166 -3.05 -15.60 9.27
C LYS A 166 -2.98 -14.44 10.25
#